data_d6d5274eab178b398ba4c452b7e36d63
#
_entry.id   d6d5274eab178b398ba4c452b7e36d63
#
_cell.length_a   1.000
_cell.length_b   1.000
_cell.length_c   1.000
_cell.angle_alpha   90.00
_cell.angle_beta   90.00
_cell.angle_gamma   90.00
#
_symmetry.space_group_name_H-M   'P 1'
#
loop_
_entity.id
_entity.type
_entity.pdbx_description
1 polymer ?
#
loop_
_entity_poly.entity_id
_entity_poly.type
_entity_poly.pdbx_seq_one_letter_code
_entity_poly.pdbx_strand_id
1 'polypeptide(L)'
;MFENLFEKRTISFQTLWASGGDLQPANLSGVVVNADTALTINAVFSAISLYADSVSTLPIDAYFRRDGELLPFRTTGGVPAWVQNPDVDFVGYSAFYSSVIVSLMLEGNAFVRVYSNSAGEVVNLVVLNPTDVDVKRNGLGRLIFTIKSSKETLNADEMIHVIDILRPGAVRGISRVEVLKENLAIAKALEGFTATFFGSGVNMAGIIEVPQQLTQEQAEALANGVDRRHGGFRKSAKTGVLTGGAMWKPTGIDPDKAGLIEQRKFAVLDVARAFAVPPYLLGVTDGGMSYSSVEQQGLQFVSMSLRPLVAKLENAFSKLMARTPGGENAFIRFNMDALVRADLSARTTAYSSALQAGWMSINDVRRVENLRRVDDVSADMPRVPLASVNLDGASLSADSQRVNMARTLIQVGF
;
A
#
# COMPACT_ATOMS: atom_id res chain seq x y z
N MET A 1 -50.42 24.05 -21.30
CA MET A 1 -49.15 24.83 -21.34
C MET A 1 -48.29 24.54 -20.11
N PHE A 2 -48.09 23.25 -19.77
CA PHE A 2 -47.22 22.80 -18.64
C PHE A 2 -46.64 21.39 -18.89
N GLU A 3 -46.42 20.98 -20.15
CA GLU A 3 -45.94 19.61 -20.46
C GLU A 3 -44.45 19.44 -20.66
N ASN A 4 -43.63 20.48 -20.48
CA ASN A 4 -42.17 20.40 -20.78
C ASN A 4 -41.24 20.63 -19.56
N LEU A 5 -41.66 20.30 -18.33
CA LEU A 5 -40.85 20.58 -17.13
C LEU A 5 -40.15 19.35 -16.51
N PHE A 6 -40.30 18.18 -17.13
CA PHE A 6 -39.58 16.98 -16.68
C PHE A 6 -38.81 16.33 -17.84
N GLU A 7 -37.72 16.97 -18.25
CA GLU A 7 -36.70 16.31 -19.05
C GLU A 7 -36.05 15.24 -18.16
N LYS A 8 -36.47 13.98 -18.31
CA LYS A 8 -35.83 12.84 -17.72
C LYS A 8 -34.41 12.73 -18.29
N ARG A 9 -33.45 13.30 -17.63
CA ARG A 9 -32.03 12.95 -17.85
C ARG A 9 -31.79 11.51 -17.41
N THR A 10 -32.10 10.58 -18.27
CA THR A 10 -31.68 9.20 -18.16
C THR A 10 -30.18 9.20 -18.51
N ILE A 11 -29.34 9.37 -17.52
CA ILE A 11 -27.92 9.10 -17.67
C ILE A 11 -27.80 7.59 -17.86
N SER A 12 -27.59 7.16 -19.11
CA SER A 12 -27.34 5.76 -19.42
C SER A 12 -26.05 5.33 -18.72
N PHE A 13 -26.13 4.29 -17.92
CA PHE A 13 -24.98 3.68 -17.25
C PHE A 13 -23.86 3.27 -18.24
N GLN A 14 -24.18 3.07 -19.50
CA GLN A 14 -23.22 2.75 -20.57
C GLN A 14 -22.34 3.94 -20.98
N THR A 15 -22.81 5.18 -20.87
CA THR A 15 -22.00 6.37 -21.22
C THR A 15 -20.96 6.72 -20.17
N LEU A 16 -21.20 6.37 -18.90
CA LEU A 16 -20.23 6.55 -17.82
C LEU A 16 -18.99 5.65 -17.94
N TRP A 17 -19.07 4.57 -18.71
CA TRP A 17 -18.03 3.55 -18.77
C TRP A 17 -17.26 3.48 -20.10
N ALA A 18 -17.74 4.13 -21.15
CA ALA A 18 -17.20 4.05 -22.51
C ALA A 18 -16.21 5.17 -22.85
N SER A 19 -16.25 6.29 -22.18
CA SER A 19 -15.32 7.40 -22.41
C SER A 19 -14.21 7.39 -21.35
N GLY A 20 -13.04 6.86 -21.70
CA GLY A 20 -11.79 7.06 -20.95
C GLY A 20 -11.25 8.49 -21.08
N GLY A 21 -12.11 9.50 -21.10
CA GLY A 21 -11.76 10.90 -21.23
C GLY A 21 -12.48 11.73 -20.18
N ASP A 22 -11.74 12.46 -19.42
CA ASP A 22 -11.92 13.70 -18.63
C ASP A 22 -13.36 14.24 -18.34
N LEU A 23 -14.33 13.40 -18.13
CA LEU A 23 -15.52 13.82 -17.41
C LEU A 23 -15.29 13.54 -15.92
N GLN A 24 -14.72 14.53 -15.24
CA GLN A 24 -14.82 14.56 -13.79
C GLN A 24 -16.29 14.76 -13.44
N PRO A 25 -17.02 13.74 -12.95
CA PRO A 25 -18.35 13.97 -12.44
C PRO A 25 -18.20 14.97 -11.30
N ALA A 26 -19.00 16.04 -11.32
CA ALA A 26 -19.05 16.96 -10.20
C ALA A 26 -19.40 16.13 -8.95
N ASN A 27 -18.48 16.07 -7.99
CA ASN A 27 -18.74 15.39 -6.74
C ASN A 27 -19.92 16.07 -6.04
N LEU A 28 -20.81 15.29 -5.44
CA LEU A 28 -21.97 15.80 -4.72
C LEU A 28 -21.59 16.80 -3.62
N SER A 29 -20.39 16.66 -3.07
CA SER A 29 -19.83 17.53 -2.04
C SER A 29 -19.20 18.83 -2.58
N GLY A 30 -19.04 18.98 -3.91
CA GLY A 30 -18.34 20.12 -4.52
C GLY A 30 -16.83 20.14 -4.33
N VAL A 31 -16.24 19.12 -3.68
CA VAL A 31 -14.80 19.00 -3.44
C VAL A 31 -14.16 18.12 -4.51
N VAL A 32 -13.16 18.65 -5.22
CA VAL A 32 -12.42 17.86 -6.22
C VAL A 32 -11.43 16.95 -5.53
N VAL A 33 -11.54 15.62 -5.78
CA VAL A 33 -10.60 14.60 -5.30
C VAL A 33 -9.85 14.01 -6.48
N ASN A 34 -8.53 14.13 -6.45
CA ASN A 34 -7.56 13.50 -7.34
C ASN A 34 -6.46 12.84 -6.51
N ALA A 35 -5.43 12.27 -7.13
CA ALA A 35 -4.32 11.63 -6.42
C ALA A 35 -3.63 12.58 -5.43
N ASP A 36 -3.38 13.83 -5.83
CA ASP A 36 -2.69 14.82 -4.98
C ASP A 36 -3.54 15.24 -3.79
N THR A 37 -4.82 15.55 -4.02
CA THR A 37 -5.75 15.92 -2.94
C THR A 37 -6.05 14.75 -2.01
N ALA A 38 -6.06 13.51 -2.51
CA ALA A 38 -6.23 12.31 -1.69
C ALA A 38 -5.08 12.13 -0.69
N LEU A 39 -3.84 12.43 -1.10
CA LEU A 39 -2.67 12.38 -0.20
C LEU A 39 -2.73 13.42 0.94
N THR A 40 -3.54 14.47 0.83
CA THR A 40 -3.75 15.40 1.95
C THR A 40 -4.67 14.84 3.02
N ILE A 41 -5.33 13.71 2.77
CA ILE A 41 -6.18 13.02 3.75
C ILE A 41 -5.32 12.05 4.55
N ASN A 42 -5.22 12.27 5.85
CA ASN A 42 -4.29 11.58 6.74
C ASN A 42 -4.39 10.04 6.65
N ALA A 43 -5.62 9.50 6.63
CA ALA A 43 -5.85 8.06 6.54
C ALA A 43 -5.33 7.46 5.21
N VAL A 44 -5.50 8.18 4.09
CA VAL A 44 -5.00 7.75 2.78
C VAL A 44 -3.48 7.78 2.75
N PHE A 45 -2.88 8.89 3.21
CA PHE A 45 -1.43 9.02 3.32
C PHE A 45 -0.83 7.89 4.18
N SER A 46 -1.40 7.65 5.37
CA SER A 46 -0.94 6.59 6.28
C SER A 46 -1.05 5.20 5.65
N ALA A 47 -2.16 4.90 4.97
CA ALA A 47 -2.34 3.61 4.31
C ALA A 47 -1.31 3.39 3.19
N ILE A 48 -1.07 4.41 2.35
CA ILE A 48 -0.11 4.32 1.25
C ILE A 48 1.32 4.23 1.77
N SER A 49 1.68 5.06 2.78
CA SER A 49 3.01 5.02 3.41
C SER A 49 3.29 3.65 4.01
N LEU A 50 2.30 3.04 4.69
CA LEU A 50 2.46 1.71 5.26
C LEU A 50 2.82 0.66 4.20
N TYR A 51 2.16 0.68 3.04
CA TYR A 51 2.51 -0.20 1.92
C TYR A 51 3.88 0.11 1.34
N ALA A 52 4.16 1.39 1.09
CA ALA A 52 5.40 1.84 0.49
C ALA A 52 6.61 1.48 1.36
N ASP A 53 6.55 1.78 2.66
CA ASP A 53 7.62 1.51 3.62
C ASP A 53 7.81 0.00 3.83
N SER A 54 6.70 -0.75 3.96
CA SER A 54 6.78 -2.20 4.13
C SER A 54 7.45 -2.90 2.94
N VAL A 55 7.11 -2.52 1.70
CA VAL A 55 7.64 -3.18 0.51
C VAL A 55 9.04 -2.69 0.16
N SER A 56 9.32 -1.39 0.30
CA SER A 56 10.60 -0.78 -0.07
C SER A 56 11.77 -1.20 0.83
N THR A 57 11.48 -1.77 2.00
CA THR A 57 12.48 -2.29 2.93
C THR A 57 12.77 -3.77 2.75
N LEU A 58 11.99 -4.49 1.91
CA LEU A 58 12.19 -5.91 1.67
C LEU A 58 13.44 -6.17 0.82
N PRO A 59 14.33 -7.06 1.23
CA PRO A 59 15.38 -7.54 0.37
C PRO A 59 14.81 -8.30 -0.84
N ILE A 60 15.45 -8.14 -2.00
CA ILE A 60 15.10 -8.89 -3.21
C ILE A 60 16.23 -9.86 -3.51
N ASP A 61 15.86 -11.12 -3.67
CA ASP A 61 16.72 -12.19 -4.13
C ASP A 61 16.30 -12.69 -5.51
N ALA A 62 17.25 -13.22 -6.26
CA ALA A 62 17.02 -13.84 -7.55
C ALA A 62 17.23 -15.36 -7.47
N TYR A 63 16.34 -16.11 -8.12
CA TYR A 63 16.35 -17.56 -8.15
C TYR A 63 16.13 -18.09 -9.56
N PHE A 64 16.58 -19.29 -9.83
CA PHE A 64 16.13 -20.07 -10.97
C PHE A 64 15.61 -21.42 -10.50
N ARG A 65 14.74 -22.02 -11.28
CA ARG A 65 14.21 -23.37 -10.99
C ARG A 65 14.92 -24.39 -11.87
N ARG A 66 15.54 -25.36 -11.25
CA ARG A 66 16.19 -26.47 -11.92
C ARG A 66 15.78 -27.78 -11.23
N ASP A 67 15.25 -28.73 -11.99
CA ASP A 67 14.84 -30.06 -11.51
C ASP A 67 13.87 -30.02 -10.30
N GLY A 68 13.03 -28.97 -10.23
CA GLY A 68 12.09 -28.77 -9.13
C GLY A 68 12.65 -27.99 -7.94
N GLU A 69 13.96 -27.82 -7.87
CA GLU A 69 14.64 -27.08 -6.81
C GLU A 69 14.76 -25.59 -7.13
N LEU A 70 14.74 -24.77 -6.07
CA LEU A 70 15.02 -23.33 -6.14
C LEU A 70 16.47 -23.10 -5.82
N LEU A 71 17.23 -22.69 -6.82
CA LEU A 71 18.65 -22.40 -6.68
C LEU A 71 18.88 -20.88 -6.76
N PRO A 72 19.74 -20.29 -5.93
CA PRO A 72 20.06 -18.88 -6.01
C PRO A 72 20.69 -18.52 -7.36
N PHE A 73 20.13 -17.51 -8.03
CA PHE A 73 20.75 -16.93 -9.22
C PHE A 73 21.69 -15.81 -8.79
N ARG A 74 22.96 -15.92 -9.18
CA ARG A 74 23.98 -14.93 -8.89
C ARG A 74 24.76 -14.56 -10.14
N THR A 75 24.92 -13.27 -10.38
CA THR A 75 25.89 -12.72 -11.34
C THR A 75 27.24 -12.54 -10.66
N THR A 76 28.24 -12.07 -11.38
CA THR A 76 29.59 -11.79 -10.85
C THR A 76 29.53 -10.79 -9.66
N GLY A 77 28.52 -9.93 -9.59
CA GLY A 77 28.27 -8.96 -8.48
C GLY A 77 27.20 -9.39 -7.49
N GLY A 78 26.66 -10.61 -7.56
CA GLY A 78 25.55 -11.07 -6.72
C GLY A 78 24.21 -11.06 -7.45
N VAL A 79 23.18 -10.37 -6.94
CA VAL A 79 21.90 -10.14 -7.62
C VAL A 79 22.14 -9.15 -8.77
N PRO A 80 21.39 -9.21 -9.91
CA PRO A 80 21.56 -8.28 -11.01
C PRO A 80 21.55 -6.81 -10.58
N ALA A 81 22.42 -5.99 -11.18
CA ALA A 81 22.62 -4.60 -10.76
C ALA A 81 21.34 -3.78 -10.76
N TRP A 82 20.48 -3.96 -11.77
CA TRP A 82 19.19 -3.27 -11.87
C TRP A 82 18.19 -3.63 -10.75
N VAL A 83 18.39 -4.75 -10.03
CA VAL A 83 17.58 -5.11 -8.87
C VAL A 83 18.04 -4.34 -7.64
N GLN A 84 19.37 -4.21 -7.43
CA GLN A 84 19.95 -3.53 -6.28
C GLN A 84 19.96 -2.01 -6.43
N ASN A 85 20.18 -1.54 -7.64
CA ASN A 85 20.21 -0.12 -7.97
C ASN A 85 19.41 0.11 -9.26
N PRO A 86 18.07 0.13 -9.17
CA PRO A 86 17.21 0.21 -10.35
C PRO A 86 17.33 1.54 -11.08
N ASP A 87 17.40 2.66 -10.38
CA ASP A 87 17.59 4.00 -10.95
C ASP A 87 18.97 4.52 -10.52
N VAL A 88 19.94 4.38 -11.44
CA VAL A 88 21.35 4.63 -11.15
C VAL A 88 21.64 6.10 -10.89
N ASP A 89 20.88 6.99 -11.55
CA ASP A 89 21.20 8.40 -11.62
C ASP A 89 20.44 9.27 -10.60
N PHE A 90 19.29 8.79 -10.09
CA PHE A 90 18.40 9.66 -9.36
C PHE A 90 17.94 9.14 -7.99
N VAL A 91 17.41 7.94 -7.89
CA VAL A 91 16.82 7.44 -6.64
C VAL A 91 17.40 6.09 -6.23
N GLY A 92 17.70 5.95 -4.95
CA GLY A 92 18.15 4.68 -4.39
C GLY A 92 17.04 3.62 -4.35
N TYR A 93 17.43 2.38 -4.06
CA TYR A 93 16.58 1.19 -3.99
C TYR A 93 15.22 1.42 -3.30
N SER A 94 15.24 1.89 -2.05
CA SER A 94 14.02 2.07 -1.26
C SER A 94 13.08 3.12 -1.87
N ALA A 95 13.61 4.25 -2.31
CA ALA A 95 12.82 5.32 -2.91
C ALA A 95 12.21 4.90 -4.25
N PHE A 96 12.92 4.08 -5.04
CA PHE A 96 12.39 3.54 -6.30
C PHE A 96 11.18 2.64 -6.05
N TYR A 97 11.30 1.61 -5.21
CA TYR A 97 10.18 0.69 -4.94
C TYR A 97 9.03 1.38 -4.21
N SER A 98 9.33 2.32 -3.29
CA SER A 98 8.32 3.19 -2.67
C SER A 98 7.53 3.95 -3.73
N SER A 99 8.19 4.57 -4.70
CA SER A 99 7.54 5.31 -5.80
C SER A 99 6.64 4.42 -6.67
N VAL A 100 7.08 3.19 -6.96
CA VAL A 100 6.27 2.19 -7.67
C VAL A 100 4.99 1.86 -6.89
N ILE A 101 5.11 1.65 -5.58
CA ILE A 101 3.96 1.33 -4.71
C ILE A 101 3.01 2.52 -4.59
N VAL A 102 3.53 3.73 -4.39
CA VAL A 102 2.71 4.95 -4.33
C VAL A 102 1.90 5.13 -5.61
N SER A 103 2.54 4.98 -6.78
CA SER A 103 1.86 5.04 -8.08
C SER A 103 0.77 3.97 -8.20
N LEU A 104 1.05 2.75 -7.77
CA LEU A 104 0.12 1.63 -7.84
C LEU A 104 -1.08 1.83 -6.91
N MET A 105 -0.87 2.34 -5.70
CA MET A 105 -1.93 2.58 -4.72
C MET A 105 -2.82 3.78 -5.09
N LEU A 106 -2.25 4.84 -5.64
CA LEU A 106 -2.98 6.04 -6.05
C LEU A 106 -3.76 5.82 -7.34
N GLU A 107 -3.07 5.34 -8.38
CA GLU A 107 -3.58 5.32 -9.74
C GLU A 107 -3.99 3.91 -10.22
N GLY A 108 -3.79 2.87 -9.39
CA GLY A 108 -4.02 1.48 -9.77
C GLY A 108 -3.06 0.96 -10.84
N ASN A 109 -2.06 1.75 -11.21
CA ASN A 109 -1.07 1.48 -12.25
C ASN A 109 0.28 2.03 -11.83
N ALA A 110 1.34 1.29 -12.09
CA ALA A 110 2.70 1.81 -12.04
C ALA A 110 3.42 1.51 -13.36
N PHE A 111 4.08 2.50 -13.91
CA PHE A 111 4.82 2.42 -15.16
C PHE A 111 6.29 2.64 -14.87
N VAL A 112 7.13 1.67 -15.31
CA VAL A 112 8.58 1.77 -15.18
C VAL A 112 9.19 1.64 -16.56
N ARG A 113 9.84 2.70 -17.01
CA ARG A 113 10.58 2.69 -18.27
C ARG A 113 11.86 1.89 -18.10
N VAL A 114 12.14 1.04 -19.08
CA VAL A 114 13.31 0.17 -19.11
C VAL A 114 14.28 0.70 -20.15
N TYR A 115 15.48 1.08 -19.69
CA TYR A 115 16.57 1.46 -20.55
C TYR A 115 17.54 0.28 -20.71
N SER A 116 17.97 0.03 -21.94
CA SER A 116 18.84 -1.10 -22.28
C SER A 116 20.04 -0.64 -23.10
N ASN A 117 21.14 -1.36 -22.94
CA ASN A 117 22.32 -1.19 -23.80
C ASN A 117 22.11 -1.83 -25.20
N SER A 118 23.10 -1.70 -26.06
CA SER A 118 23.08 -2.28 -27.42
C SER A 118 22.99 -3.81 -27.43
N ALA A 119 23.36 -4.49 -26.35
CA ALA A 119 23.23 -5.94 -26.19
C ALA A 119 21.81 -6.34 -25.66
N GLY A 120 20.93 -5.38 -25.36
CA GLY A 120 19.60 -5.62 -24.84
C GLY A 120 19.54 -5.83 -23.31
N GLU A 121 20.66 -5.69 -22.62
CA GLU A 121 20.71 -5.82 -21.15
C GLU A 121 20.16 -4.56 -20.47
N VAL A 122 19.48 -4.75 -19.37
CA VAL A 122 18.89 -3.65 -18.58
C VAL A 122 19.99 -2.84 -17.89
N VAL A 123 20.00 -1.53 -18.15
CA VAL A 123 20.97 -0.59 -17.59
C VAL A 123 20.34 0.30 -16.53
N ASN A 124 19.14 0.79 -16.79
CA ASN A 124 18.45 1.72 -15.89
C ASN A 124 16.92 1.54 -15.93
N LEU A 125 16.26 1.81 -14.82
CA LEU A 125 14.82 1.76 -14.66
C LEU A 125 14.34 3.10 -14.10
N VAL A 126 13.34 3.70 -14.73
CA VAL A 126 12.79 5.00 -14.31
C VAL A 126 11.28 4.89 -14.09
N VAL A 127 10.81 5.24 -12.92
CA VAL A 127 9.36 5.28 -12.63
C VAL A 127 8.75 6.50 -13.28
N LEU A 128 7.72 6.30 -14.08
CA LEU A 128 6.99 7.37 -14.76
C LEU A 128 5.71 7.75 -14.01
N ASN A 129 5.31 9.01 -14.12
CA ASN A 129 4.02 9.43 -13.61
C ASN A 129 2.90 8.73 -14.40
N PRO A 130 2.00 7.98 -13.74
CA PRO A 130 0.93 7.24 -14.43
C PRO A 130 -0.01 8.12 -15.26
N THR A 131 -0.18 9.38 -14.89
CA THR A 131 -1.02 10.34 -15.63
C THR A 131 -0.40 10.76 -16.96
N ASP A 132 0.93 10.66 -17.08
CA ASP A 132 1.67 11.01 -18.30
C ASP A 132 1.76 9.85 -19.33
N VAL A 133 1.36 8.64 -18.95
CA VAL A 133 1.43 7.46 -19.81
C VAL A 133 0.05 7.10 -20.36
N ASP A 134 -0.13 7.10 -21.67
CA ASP A 134 -1.30 6.56 -22.35
C ASP A 134 -1.01 5.11 -22.81
N VAL A 135 -1.98 4.22 -22.62
CA VAL A 135 -1.84 2.79 -22.94
C VAL A 135 -2.91 2.39 -23.96
N LYS A 136 -2.49 1.83 -25.08
CA LYS A 136 -3.40 1.33 -26.12
C LYS A 136 -2.97 -0.04 -26.62
N ARG A 137 -3.89 -0.75 -27.27
CA ARG A 137 -3.56 -1.94 -28.06
C ARG A 137 -3.41 -1.56 -29.52
N ASN A 138 -2.36 -2.04 -30.16
CA ASN A 138 -2.21 -1.91 -31.61
C ASN A 138 -3.12 -2.91 -32.35
N GLY A 139 -3.12 -2.85 -33.68
CA GLY A 139 -3.89 -3.75 -34.54
C GLY A 139 -3.55 -5.25 -34.38
N LEU A 140 -2.40 -5.58 -33.80
CA LEU A 140 -1.96 -6.94 -33.46
C LEU A 140 -2.31 -7.35 -32.01
N GLY A 141 -3.03 -6.51 -31.27
CA GLY A 141 -3.39 -6.76 -29.86
C GLY A 141 -2.27 -6.51 -28.86
N ARG A 142 -1.08 -6.09 -29.27
CA ARG A 142 0.05 -5.77 -28.38
C ARG A 142 -0.13 -4.41 -27.72
N LEU A 143 0.32 -4.28 -26.47
CA LEU A 143 0.30 -3.01 -25.77
C LEU A 143 1.35 -2.05 -26.34
N ILE A 144 0.95 -0.81 -26.49
CA ILE A 144 1.80 0.33 -26.83
C ILE A 144 1.59 1.39 -25.76
N PHE A 145 2.67 2.00 -25.33
CA PHE A 145 2.72 3.04 -24.32
C PHE A 145 3.17 4.35 -24.95
N THR A 146 2.40 5.40 -24.79
CA THR A 146 2.77 6.74 -25.30
C THR A 146 2.98 7.67 -24.10
N ILE A 147 4.16 8.24 -23.97
CA ILE A 147 4.48 9.25 -22.96
C ILE A 147 3.98 10.59 -23.52
N LYS A 148 3.02 11.21 -22.84
CA LYS A 148 2.35 12.43 -23.32
C LYS A 148 3.30 13.64 -23.38
N SER A 149 4.18 13.77 -22.39
CA SER A 149 5.15 14.88 -22.29
C SER A 149 6.19 14.87 -23.42
N SER A 150 6.77 13.70 -23.73
CA SER A 150 7.78 13.57 -24.79
C SER A 150 7.21 13.15 -26.13
N LYS A 151 5.94 12.74 -26.21
CA LYS A 151 5.27 12.15 -27.37
C LYS A 151 5.97 10.88 -27.89
N GLU A 152 6.78 10.27 -27.07
CA GLU A 152 7.51 9.06 -27.39
C GLU A 152 6.58 7.84 -27.25
N THR A 153 6.69 6.91 -28.20
CA THR A 153 5.91 5.68 -28.18
C THR A 153 6.84 4.50 -27.92
N LEU A 154 6.53 3.76 -26.87
CA LEU A 154 7.30 2.63 -26.37
C LEU A 154 6.54 1.33 -26.57
N ASN A 155 7.28 0.27 -26.86
CA ASN A 155 6.76 -1.08 -26.95
C ASN A 155 6.70 -1.76 -25.56
N ALA A 156 6.08 -2.94 -25.52
CA ALA A 156 5.93 -3.71 -24.29
C ALA A 156 7.27 -4.13 -23.65
N ASP A 157 8.34 -4.21 -24.43
CA ASP A 157 9.67 -4.60 -23.94
C ASP A 157 10.42 -3.43 -23.27
N GLU A 158 10.00 -2.20 -23.54
CA GLU A 158 10.60 -0.97 -23.03
C GLU A 158 9.85 -0.42 -21.79
N MET A 159 8.77 -1.10 -21.38
CA MET A 159 7.91 -0.66 -20.29
C MET A 159 7.48 -1.82 -19.39
N ILE A 160 7.72 -1.70 -18.09
CA ILE A 160 7.04 -2.54 -17.10
C ILE A 160 5.75 -1.82 -16.70
N HIS A 161 4.64 -2.49 -16.88
CA HIS A 161 3.35 -2.04 -16.43
C HIS A 161 2.85 -2.95 -15.32
N VAL A 162 2.84 -2.45 -14.08
CA VAL A 162 2.27 -3.13 -12.93
C VAL A 162 0.84 -2.64 -12.74
N ILE A 163 -0.09 -3.57 -12.60
CA ILE A 163 -1.53 -3.28 -12.52
C ILE A 163 -2.07 -3.82 -11.20
N ASP A 164 -2.84 -3.01 -10.48
CA ASP A 164 -3.47 -3.46 -9.24
C ASP A 164 -4.70 -4.34 -9.52
N ILE A 165 -5.82 -3.75 -9.90
CA ILE A 165 -7.05 -4.46 -10.24
C ILE A 165 -7.43 -4.12 -11.68
N LEU A 166 -7.52 -5.14 -12.52
CA LEU A 166 -7.84 -4.97 -13.93
C LEU A 166 -9.27 -5.44 -14.22
N ARG A 167 -10.05 -4.59 -14.90
CA ARG A 167 -11.35 -5.01 -15.45
C ARG A 167 -11.16 -5.79 -16.75
N PRO A 168 -12.00 -6.79 -17.02
CA PRO A 168 -11.98 -7.48 -18.31
C PRO A 168 -12.07 -6.47 -19.47
N GLY A 169 -11.19 -6.64 -20.46
CA GLY A 169 -11.12 -5.75 -21.64
C GLY A 169 -10.41 -4.41 -21.44
N ALA A 170 -10.14 -3.98 -20.21
CA ALA A 170 -9.37 -2.77 -19.92
C ALA A 170 -7.86 -3.01 -20.14
N VAL A 171 -7.13 -1.91 -20.35
CA VAL A 171 -5.66 -1.91 -20.45
C VAL A 171 -5.00 -1.22 -19.26
N ARG A 172 -5.78 -0.54 -18.42
CA ARG A 172 -5.35 0.14 -17.20
C ARG A 172 -6.10 -0.40 -15.99
N GLY A 173 -5.43 -0.46 -14.87
CA GLY A 173 -6.00 -0.82 -13.59
C GLY A 173 -6.91 0.27 -13.02
N ILE A 174 -7.75 -0.12 -12.08
CA ILE A 174 -8.66 0.78 -11.37
C ILE A 174 -7.91 1.46 -10.23
N SER A 175 -8.01 2.80 -10.16
CA SER A 175 -7.51 3.56 -9.02
C SER A 175 -8.39 3.33 -7.78
N ARG A 176 -7.76 3.03 -6.64
CA ARG A 176 -8.47 2.93 -5.34
C ARG A 176 -9.01 4.28 -4.89
N VAL A 177 -8.27 5.35 -5.19
CA VAL A 177 -8.67 6.73 -4.91
C VAL A 177 -9.91 7.10 -5.72
N GLU A 178 -9.97 6.72 -7.00
CA GLU A 178 -11.15 7.00 -7.83
C GLU A 178 -12.40 6.26 -7.33
N VAL A 179 -12.25 5.02 -6.87
CA VAL A 179 -13.35 4.26 -6.25
C VAL A 179 -13.85 4.93 -4.97
N LEU A 180 -12.95 5.51 -4.18
CA LEU A 180 -13.28 6.19 -2.94
C LEU A 180 -13.67 7.66 -3.12
N LYS A 181 -13.67 8.18 -4.32
CA LYS A 181 -13.75 9.63 -4.63
C LYS A 181 -14.83 10.36 -3.84
N GLU A 182 -16.03 9.82 -3.79
CA GLU A 182 -17.15 10.43 -3.06
C GLU A 182 -16.92 10.41 -1.54
N ASN A 183 -16.45 9.29 -1.00
CA ASN A 183 -16.19 9.15 0.45
C ASN A 183 -15.05 10.08 0.89
N LEU A 184 -14.00 10.21 0.08
CA LEU A 184 -12.89 11.12 0.35
C LEU A 184 -13.33 12.59 0.22
N ALA A 185 -14.21 12.91 -0.72
CA ALA A 185 -14.77 14.23 -0.87
C ALA A 185 -15.63 14.63 0.34
N ILE A 186 -16.43 13.71 0.86
CA ILE A 186 -17.20 13.90 2.11
C ILE A 186 -16.25 14.10 3.30
N ALA A 187 -15.21 13.26 3.43
CA ALA A 187 -14.20 13.37 4.48
C ALA A 187 -13.53 14.76 4.46
N LYS A 188 -13.16 15.23 3.27
CA LYS A 188 -12.53 16.54 3.07
C LYS A 188 -13.47 17.71 3.36
N ALA A 189 -14.75 17.59 2.93
CA ALA A 189 -15.77 18.57 3.27
C ALA A 189 -16.00 18.66 4.79
N LEU A 190 -15.98 17.52 5.47
CA LEU A 190 -16.12 17.44 6.93
C LEU A 190 -14.92 18.08 7.66
N GLU A 191 -13.69 17.90 7.15
CA GLU A 191 -12.50 18.61 7.65
C GLU A 191 -12.65 20.12 7.48
N GLY A 192 -13.07 20.58 6.28
CA GLY A 192 -13.31 21.98 5.98
C GLY A 192 -14.41 22.59 6.87
N PHE A 193 -15.52 21.88 7.05
CA PHE A 193 -16.57 22.29 7.97
C PHE A 193 -16.05 22.42 9.40
N THR A 194 -15.33 21.43 9.88
CA THR A 194 -14.76 21.42 11.24
C THR A 194 -13.75 22.58 11.42
N ALA A 195 -12.89 22.79 10.43
CA ALA A 195 -11.91 23.88 10.46
C ALA A 195 -12.61 25.26 10.47
N THR A 196 -13.64 25.44 9.66
CA THR A 196 -14.42 26.68 9.61
C THR A 196 -15.20 26.88 10.92
N PHE A 197 -15.81 25.82 11.43
CA PHE A 197 -16.57 25.86 12.69
C PHE A 197 -15.71 26.30 13.86
N PHE A 198 -14.52 25.72 14.03
CA PHE A 198 -13.57 26.14 15.07
C PHE A 198 -12.87 27.45 14.73
N GLY A 199 -12.58 27.71 13.46
CA GLY A 199 -11.89 28.91 12.99
C GLY A 199 -12.72 30.18 13.10
N SER A 200 -14.03 30.08 12.86
CA SER A 200 -14.94 31.23 12.96
C SER A 200 -15.38 31.57 14.39
N GLY A 201 -14.93 30.81 15.38
CA GLY A 201 -15.19 31.15 16.81
C GLY A 201 -16.51 30.66 17.34
N VAL A 202 -16.81 29.42 17.03
CA VAL A 202 -17.85 28.57 17.65
C VAL A 202 -19.19 29.25 17.95
N ASN A 203 -20.25 28.70 17.38
CA ASN A 203 -21.65 28.95 17.78
C ASN A 203 -22.25 30.33 17.48
N MET A 204 -21.69 31.08 16.54
CA MET A 204 -22.30 32.35 16.14
C MET A 204 -23.17 32.23 14.88
N ALA A 205 -23.41 31.02 14.36
CA ALA A 205 -24.47 30.84 13.39
C ALA A 205 -25.81 30.98 14.12
N GLY A 206 -26.42 32.12 14.01
CA GLY A 206 -27.69 32.43 14.65
C GLY A 206 -28.34 33.63 14.00
N ILE A 207 -29.61 33.77 14.29
CA ILE A 207 -30.40 34.91 13.82
C ILE A 207 -30.56 35.88 14.98
N ILE A 208 -30.29 37.16 14.70
CA ILE A 208 -30.60 38.23 15.64
C ILE A 208 -32.06 38.71 15.33
N GLU A 209 -32.97 38.40 16.22
CA GLU A 209 -34.31 38.93 16.15
C GLU A 209 -34.39 40.28 16.84
N VAL A 210 -34.86 41.28 16.14
CA VAL A 210 -35.06 42.64 16.66
C VAL A 210 -36.53 42.97 16.55
N PRO A 211 -37.17 43.48 17.63
CA PRO A 211 -38.61 43.79 17.64
C PRO A 211 -39.02 44.93 16.69
N GLN A 212 -38.04 45.77 16.30
CA GLN A 212 -38.28 46.94 15.43
C GLN A 212 -37.87 46.59 13.97
N GLN A 213 -38.60 47.18 12.99
CA GLN A 213 -38.16 47.09 11.60
C GLN A 213 -36.88 47.90 11.41
N LEU A 214 -35.81 47.20 11.01
CA LEU A 214 -34.54 47.79 10.65
C LEU A 214 -34.50 48.07 9.15
N THR A 215 -33.85 49.17 8.77
CA THR A 215 -33.45 49.36 7.38
C THR A 215 -32.35 48.39 7.01
N GLN A 216 -32.14 48.13 5.73
CA GLN A 216 -31.10 47.17 5.27
C GLN A 216 -29.71 47.59 5.78
N GLU A 217 -29.39 48.90 5.74
CA GLU A 217 -28.12 49.43 6.25
C GLU A 217 -27.93 49.17 7.76
N GLN A 218 -28.99 49.30 8.54
CA GLN A 218 -28.98 49.03 9.98
C GLN A 218 -28.78 47.55 10.29
N ALA A 219 -29.43 46.68 9.50
CA ALA A 219 -29.29 45.21 9.64
C ALA A 219 -27.84 44.78 9.32
N GLU A 220 -27.29 45.29 8.22
CA GLU A 220 -25.87 45.03 7.85
C GLU A 220 -24.88 45.59 8.86
N ALA A 221 -25.11 46.76 9.39
CA ALA A 221 -24.27 47.37 10.43
C ALA A 221 -24.31 46.53 11.74
N LEU A 222 -25.45 45.99 12.11
CA LEU A 222 -25.64 45.10 13.26
C LEU A 222 -24.90 43.79 13.07
N ALA A 223 -25.07 43.12 11.91
CA ALA A 223 -24.41 41.87 11.56
C ALA A 223 -22.89 42.04 11.55
N ASN A 224 -22.40 43.10 10.87
CA ASN A 224 -20.98 43.41 10.82
C ASN A 224 -20.39 43.80 12.19
N GLY A 225 -21.19 44.37 13.08
CA GLY A 225 -20.81 44.71 14.44
C GLY A 225 -20.60 43.46 15.31
N VAL A 226 -21.45 42.46 15.15
CA VAL A 226 -21.34 41.17 15.82
C VAL A 226 -20.14 40.40 15.29
N ASP A 227 -19.97 40.31 13.97
CA ASP A 227 -18.85 39.62 13.36
C ASP A 227 -17.49 40.21 13.75
N ARG A 228 -17.36 41.53 13.76
CA ARG A 228 -16.11 42.19 14.19
C ARG A 228 -15.77 41.91 15.67
N ARG A 229 -16.75 41.75 16.53
CA ARG A 229 -16.54 41.55 17.96
C ARG A 229 -16.33 40.09 18.34
N HIS A 230 -17.01 39.17 17.65
CA HIS A 230 -17.10 37.78 18.03
C HIS A 230 -16.54 36.83 16.96
N GLY A 231 -16.33 37.28 15.71
CA GLY A 231 -15.77 36.48 14.63
C GLY A 231 -14.29 36.14 14.87
N GLY A 232 -13.93 34.85 14.67
CA GLY A 232 -12.58 34.31 14.75
C GLY A 232 -12.22 33.66 16.09
N PHE A 233 -11.38 32.64 16.02
CA PHE A 233 -10.98 31.77 17.13
C PHE A 233 -10.53 32.50 18.40
N ARG A 234 -9.82 33.61 18.26
CA ARG A 234 -9.31 34.41 19.42
C ARG A 234 -10.36 35.27 20.09
N LYS A 235 -11.55 35.43 19.51
CA LYS A 235 -12.61 36.33 20.01
C LYS A 235 -13.88 35.60 20.45
N SER A 236 -13.95 34.29 20.29
CA SER A 236 -15.13 33.45 20.55
C SER A 236 -15.63 33.49 22.01
N ALA A 237 -14.74 33.74 22.96
CA ALA A 237 -15.08 33.77 24.38
C ALA A 237 -15.46 35.17 24.92
N LYS A 238 -15.64 36.19 24.04
CA LYS A 238 -16.01 37.54 24.49
C LYS A 238 -17.50 37.67 24.73
N THR A 239 -17.86 38.27 25.85
CA THR A 239 -19.25 38.57 26.18
C THR A 239 -19.84 39.59 25.21
N GLY A 240 -20.94 39.22 24.56
CA GLY A 240 -21.72 40.11 23.70
C GLY A 240 -22.84 40.79 24.48
N VAL A 241 -23.06 42.07 24.22
CA VAL A 241 -24.22 42.79 24.77
C VAL A 241 -25.10 43.20 23.58
N LEU A 242 -26.37 42.73 23.61
CA LEU A 242 -27.39 43.11 22.66
C LEU A 242 -28.27 44.17 23.32
N THR A 243 -28.59 45.24 22.60
CA THR A 243 -29.44 46.35 23.06
C THR A 243 -30.71 46.42 22.24
N GLY A 244 -31.69 47.18 22.73
CA GLY A 244 -32.95 47.42 22.01
C GLY A 244 -33.90 46.22 21.90
N GLY A 245 -33.82 45.27 22.85
CA GLY A 245 -34.68 44.08 22.81
C GLY A 245 -34.29 43.01 21.80
N ALA A 246 -33.08 43.13 21.21
CA ALA A 246 -32.55 42.12 20.30
C ALA A 246 -32.28 40.82 21.04
N MET A 247 -32.73 39.71 20.48
CA MET A 247 -32.52 38.35 21.00
C MET A 247 -31.69 37.55 20.01
N TRP A 248 -30.70 36.82 20.55
CA TRP A 248 -29.91 35.88 19.76
C TRP A 248 -30.55 34.49 19.80
N LYS A 249 -30.88 33.95 18.62
CA LYS A 249 -31.34 32.58 18.47
C LYS A 249 -30.27 31.78 17.72
N PRO A 250 -29.59 30.83 18.38
CA PRO A 250 -28.63 29.97 17.72
C PRO A 250 -29.37 29.08 16.70
N THR A 251 -28.92 29.10 15.46
CA THR A 251 -29.40 28.23 14.36
C THR A 251 -28.33 27.15 14.03
N GLY A 252 -27.18 27.19 14.71
CA GLY A 252 -26.08 26.26 14.47
C GLY A 252 -26.43 24.82 14.83
N ILE A 253 -25.92 23.91 14.03
CA ILE A 253 -26.00 22.47 14.33
C ILE A 253 -25.06 22.18 15.48
N ASP A 254 -25.58 21.51 16.53
CA ASP A 254 -24.76 21.02 17.64
C ASP A 254 -23.80 19.93 17.12
N PRO A 255 -22.49 20.10 17.24
CA PRO A 255 -21.50 19.13 16.76
C PRO A 255 -21.69 17.73 17.32
N ASP A 256 -22.12 17.62 18.58
CA ASP A 256 -22.37 16.32 19.23
C ASP A 256 -23.61 15.64 18.61
N LYS A 257 -24.65 16.42 18.27
CA LYS A 257 -25.84 15.90 17.58
C LYS A 257 -25.57 15.54 16.11
N ALA A 258 -24.57 16.17 15.50
CA ALA A 258 -24.17 15.86 14.14
C ALA A 258 -23.31 14.59 14.03
N GLY A 259 -22.87 14.00 15.15
CA GLY A 259 -22.04 12.78 15.15
C GLY A 259 -20.72 12.94 14.41
N LEU A 260 -20.11 14.14 14.45
CA LEU A 260 -18.92 14.48 13.67
C LEU A 260 -17.73 13.54 13.96
N ILE A 261 -17.57 13.14 15.23
CA ILE A 261 -16.48 12.25 15.65
C ILE A 261 -16.68 10.85 15.04
N GLU A 262 -17.91 10.35 15.06
CA GLU A 262 -18.25 9.04 14.49
C GLU A 262 -18.09 9.03 12.97
N GLN A 263 -18.51 10.10 12.30
CA GLN A 263 -18.34 10.25 10.85
C GLN A 263 -16.86 10.28 10.46
N ARG A 264 -16.00 10.96 11.24
CA ARG A 264 -14.54 10.95 11.01
C ARG A 264 -13.94 9.56 11.22
N LYS A 265 -14.35 8.83 12.26
CA LYS A 265 -13.92 7.42 12.45
C LYS A 265 -14.37 6.55 11.28
N PHE A 266 -15.61 6.71 10.83
CA PHE A 266 -16.15 5.95 9.70
C PHE A 266 -15.40 6.23 8.41
N ALA A 267 -15.02 7.47 8.12
CA ALA A 267 -14.21 7.83 6.96
C ALA A 267 -12.83 7.11 6.98
N VAL A 268 -12.20 6.98 8.14
CA VAL A 268 -10.95 6.21 8.28
C VAL A 268 -11.19 4.72 8.02
N LEU A 269 -12.31 4.16 8.49
CA LEU A 269 -12.68 2.77 8.23
C LEU A 269 -12.95 2.50 6.74
N ASP A 270 -13.53 3.44 6.02
CA ASP A 270 -13.74 3.31 4.57
C ASP A 270 -12.41 3.26 3.82
N VAL A 271 -11.46 4.11 4.19
CA VAL A 271 -10.09 4.06 3.66
C VAL A 271 -9.44 2.72 4.02
N ALA A 272 -9.56 2.27 5.26
CA ALA A 272 -9.02 0.98 5.72
C ALA A 272 -9.53 -0.20 4.87
N ARG A 273 -10.84 -0.23 4.57
CA ARG A 273 -11.47 -1.26 3.73
C ARG A 273 -10.96 -1.22 2.29
N ALA A 274 -10.91 -0.04 1.67
CA ALA A 274 -10.52 0.10 0.26
C ALA A 274 -9.03 -0.20 0.04
N PHE A 275 -8.18 0.16 0.99
CA PHE A 275 -6.76 -0.17 0.94
C PHE A 275 -6.45 -1.55 1.54
N ALA A 276 -7.44 -2.27 2.08
CA ALA A 276 -7.26 -3.55 2.76
C ALA A 276 -6.20 -3.49 3.89
N VAL A 277 -6.24 -2.40 4.66
CA VAL A 277 -5.36 -2.17 5.82
C VAL A 277 -6.19 -2.41 7.10
N PRO A 278 -5.71 -3.17 8.08
CA PRO A 278 -6.36 -3.28 9.37
C PRO A 278 -6.54 -1.90 10.04
N PRO A 279 -7.72 -1.56 10.56
CA PRO A 279 -8.01 -0.21 11.09
C PRO A 279 -7.06 0.25 12.20
N TYR A 280 -6.56 -0.67 13.02
CA TYR A 280 -5.63 -0.33 14.11
C TYR A 280 -4.31 0.27 13.60
N LEU A 281 -3.84 -0.13 12.40
CA LEU A 281 -2.65 0.45 11.76
C LEU A 281 -2.89 1.89 11.27
N LEU A 282 -4.15 2.30 11.14
CA LEU A 282 -4.55 3.67 10.83
C LEU A 282 -5.00 4.45 12.09
N GLY A 283 -4.73 3.91 13.28
CA GLY A 283 -5.03 4.58 14.56
C GLY A 283 -6.47 4.46 15.04
N VAL A 284 -7.30 3.59 14.43
CA VAL A 284 -8.66 3.32 14.91
C VAL A 284 -8.67 1.98 15.62
N THR A 285 -8.86 2.03 16.95
CA THR A 285 -9.01 0.83 17.79
C THR A 285 -10.40 0.82 18.41
N ASP A 286 -11.12 -0.27 18.28
CA ASP A 286 -12.28 -0.54 19.13
C ASP A 286 -11.74 -1.01 20.48
N GLY A 287 -12.05 -0.27 21.55
CA GLY A 287 -11.44 -0.42 22.87
C GLY A 287 -11.39 -1.87 23.35
N GLY A 288 -10.21 -2.31 23.84
CA GLY A 288 -10.03 -3.61 24.47
C GLY A 288 -9.35 -4.70 23.61
N MET A 289 -8.64 -4.36 22.55
CA MET A 289 -7.88 -5.35 21.78
C MET A 289 -6.75 -5.97 22.64
N SER A 290 -6.69 -7.31 22.68
CA SER A 290 -5.59 -8.03 23.31
C SER A 290 -4.33 -7.98 22.45
N TYR A 291 -3.16 -8.14 23.05
CA TYR A 291 -1.87 -8.17 22.34
C TYR A 291 -1.83 -9.25 21.26
N SER A 292 -2.37 -10.44 21.55
CA SER A 292 -2.47 -11.53 20.56
C SER A 292 -3.35 -11.20 19.36
N SER A 293 -4.40 -10.39 19.54
CA SER A 293 -5.26 -9.93 18.44
C SER A 293 -4.51 -8.96 17.51
N VAL A 294 -3.67 -8.10 18.05
CA VAL A 294 -2.84 -7.15 17.28
C VAL A 294 -1.82 -7.91 16.43
N GLU A 295 -1.15 -8.90 17.01
CA GLU A 295 -0.19 -9.74 16.28
C GLU A 295 -0.86 -10.52 15.15
N GLN A 296 -2.00 -11.14 15.40
CA GLN A 296 -2.77 -11.85 14.38
C GLN A 296 -3.22 -10.94 13.24
N GLN A 297 -3.68 -9.73 13.53
CA GLN A 297 -4.05 -8.75 12.51
C GLN A 297 -2.84 -8.27 11.71
N GLY A 298 -1.67 -8.15 12.35
CA GLY A 298 -0.42 -7.85 11.66
C GLY A 298 -0.05 -8.95 10.66
N LEU A 299 -0.10 -10.21 11.06
CA LEU A 299 0.13 -11.36 10.18
C LEU A 299 -0.91 -11.45 9.05
N GLN A 300 -2.17 -11.11 9.34
CA GLN A 300 -3.23 -11.04 8.34
C GLN A 300 -2.93 -9.97 7.28
N PHE A 301 -2.47 -8.78 7.69
CA PHE A 301 -2.07 -7.72 6.75
C PHE A 301 -0.94 -8.19 5.83
N VAL A 302 0.09 -8.85 6.36
CA VAL A 302 1.20 -9.38 5.56
C VAL A 302 0.70 -10.44 4.58
N SER A 303 -0.12 -11.39 5.02
CA SER A 303 -0.54 -12.52 4.19
C SER A 303 -1.62 -12.17 3.16
N MET A 304 -2.59 -11.32 3.52
CA MET A 304 -3.76 -11.04 2.69
C MET A 304 -3.62 -9.76 1.86
N SER A 305 -2.83 -8.79 2.31
CA SER A 305 -2.71 -7.49 1.68
C SER A 305 -1.36 -7.27 1.01
N LEU A 306 -0.24 -7.48 1.71
CA LEU A 306 1.10 -7.26 1.18
C LEU A 306 1.51 -8.35 0.19
N ARG A 307 1.32 -9.63 0.52
CA ARG A 307 1.77 -10.75 -0.32
C ARG A 307 1.20 -10.71 -1.75
N PRO A 308 -0.12 -10.49 -1.98
CA PRO A 308 -0.65 -10.35 -3.33
C PRO A 308 -0.05 -9.18 -4.11
N LEU A 309 0.22 -8.07 -3.44
CA LEU A 309 0.85 -6.89 -4.03
C LEU A 309 2.30 -7.21 -4.45
N VAL A 310 3.07 -7.78 -3.55
CA VAL A 310 4.45 -8.21 -3.80
C VAL A 310 4.52 -9.21 -4.97
N ALA A 311 3.61 -10.19 -5.03
CA ALA A 311 3.54 -11.14 -6.13
C ALA A 311 3.31 -10.46 -7.50
N LYS A 312 2.54 -9.36 -7.56
CA LYS A 312 2.37 -8.57 -8.80
C LYS A 312 3.69 -7.92 -9.23
N LEU A 313 4.46 -7.39 -8.27
CA LEU A 313 5.78 -6.83 -8.54
C LEU A 313 6.76 -7.92 -9.00
N GLU A 314 6.85 -9.02 -8.28
CA GLU A 314 7.69 -10.16 -8.64
C GLU A 314 7.42 -10.64 -10.07
N ASN A 315 6.15 -10.82 -10.43
CA ASN A 315 5.76 -11.23 -11.77
C ASN A 315 6.10 -10.19 -12.86
N ALA A 316 5.97 -8.91 -12.55
CA ALA A 316 6.25 -7.85 -13.50
C ALA A 316 7.76 -7.69 -13.74
N PHE A 317 8.55 -7.61 -12.67
CA PHE A 317 9.99 -7.41 -12.74
C PHE A 317 10.76 -8.67 -13.13
N SER A 318 10.25 -9.87 -12.82
CA SER A 318 10.89 -11.14 -13.24
C SER A 318 11.03 -11.25 -14.76
N LYS A 319 10.20 -10.56 -15.54
CA LYS A 319 10.33 -10.52 -17.01
C LYS A 319 11.68 -9.94 -17.47
N LEU A 320 12.28 -9.07 -16.67
CA LEU A 320 13.58 -8.48 -16.97
C LEU A 320 14.74 -9.47 -16.75
N MET A 321 14.52 -10.55 -16.00
CA MET A 321 15.55 -11.57 -15.77
C MET A 321 16.02 -12.22 -17.06
N ALA A 322 15.12 -12.42 -18.04
CA ALA A 322 15.46 -12.95 -19.37
C ALA A 322 16.43 -12.06 -20.15
N ARG A 323 16.57 -10.78 -19.74
CA ARG A 323 17.50 -9.79 -20.34
C ARG A 323 18.81 -9.68 -19.54
N THR A 324 18.99 -10.51 -18.53
CA THR A 324 20.23 -10.62 -17.76
C THR A 324 21.00 -11.85 -18.25
N PRO A 325 22.31 -11.77 -18.47
CA PRO A 325 23.09 -12.92 -18.91
C PRO A 325 22.89 -14.14 -18.02
N GLY A 326 22.46 -15.26 -18.60
CA GLY A 326 22.15 -16.51 -17.90
C GLY A 326 20.83 -16.51 -17.12
N GLY A 327 20.01 -15.47 -17.24
CA GLY A 327 18.77 -15.30 -16.48
C GLY A 327 17.48 -15.76 -17.17
N GLU A 328 17.54 -16.51 -18.27
CA GLU A 328 16.38 -16.91 -19.10
C GLU A 328 15.25 -17.59 -18.32
N ASN A 329 15.58 -18.41 -17.31
CA ASN A 329 14.64 -19.10 -16.44
C ASN A 329 14.70 -18.59 -14.99
N ALA A 330 15.31 -17.43 -14.78
CA ALA A 330 15.42 -16.83 -13.46
C ALA A 330 14.23 -15.90 -13.18
N PHE A 331 13.95 -15.71 -11.89
CA PHE A 331 12.92 -14.81 -11.40
C PHE A 331 13.39 -14.15 -10.10
N ILE A 332 12.79 -13.02 -9.76
CA ILE A 332 13.05 -12.35 -8.49
C ILE A 332 12.00 -12.69 -7.45
N ARG A 333 12.40 -12.64 -6.19
CA ARG A 333 11.52 -12.76 -5.03
C ARG A 333 11.87 -11.72 -3.97
N PHE A 334 10.85 -11.09 -3.43
CA PHE A 334 10.98 -10.30 -2.21
C PHE A 334 10.98 -11.22 -0.99
N ASN A 335 11.92 -11.00 -0.10
CA ASN A 335 12.01 -11.77 1.13
C ASN A 335 11.01 -11.25 2.17
N MET A 336 9.81 -11.84 2.16
CA MET A 336 8.72 -11.49 3.08
C MET A 336 9.02 -11.89 4.54
N ASP A 337 9.94 -12.83 4.76
CA ASP A 337 10.31 -13.29 6.11
C ASP A 337 10.95 -12.15 6.93
N ALA A 338 11.49 -11.15 6.26
CA ALA A 338 12.02 -9.95 6.90
C ALA A 338 10.95 -9.14 7.67
N LEU A 339 9.68 -9.17 7.21
CA LEU A 339 8.55 -8.50 7.88
C LEU A 339 7.96 -9.32 9.04
N VAL A 340 8.03 -10.64 8.92
CA VAL A 340 7.45 -11.58 9.90
C VAL A 340 8.52 -12.05 10.88
N ARG A 341 9.60 -11.29 11.07
CA ARG A 341 10.61 -11.64 12.05
C ARG A 341 9.96 -11.69 13.43
N ALA A 342 9.50 -12.90 13.80
CA ALA A 342 9.07 -13.22 15.14
C ALA A 342 10.14 -12.83 16.15
N ASP A 343 9.75 -12.59 17.39
CA ASP A 343 10.68 -12.40 18.50
C ASP A 343 11.81 -13.46 18.46
N LEU A 344 12.99 -13.07 18.88
CA LEU A 344 14.18 -13.93 18.91
C LEU A 344 13.89 -15.29 19.58
N SER A 345 13.06 -15.30 20.61
CA SER A 345 12.61 -16.51 21.31
C SER A 345 11.83 -17.45 20.40
N ALA A 346 10.86 -16.94 19.66
CA ALA A 346 10.04 -17.73 18.74
C ALA A 346 10.89 -18.26 17.57
N ARG A 347 11.83 -17.48 17.04
CA ARG A 347 12.75 -17.92 15.99
C ARG A 347 13.70 -19.01 16.45
N THR A 348 14.32 -18.84 17.63
CA THR A 348 15.20 -19.87 18.21
C THR A 348 14.46 -21.17 18.46
N THR A 349 13.21 -21.10 18.92
CA THR A 349 12.36 -22.30 19.09
C THR A 349 12.07 -22.97 17.75
N ALA A 350 11.71 -22.20 16.72
CA ALA A 350 11.49 -22.70 15.37
C ALA A 350 12.75 -23.35 14.77
N TYR A 351 13.93 -22.71 14.91
CA TYR A 351 15.20 -23.28 14.44
C TYR A 351 15.57 -24.54 15.21
N SER A 352 15.39 -24.55 16.52
CA SER A 352 15.64 -25.77 17.32
C SER A 352 14.75 -26.93 16.85
N SER A 353 13.48 -26.66 16.59
CA SER A 353 12.54 -27.66 16.05
C SER A 353 12.96 -28.13 14.64
N ALA A 354 13.37 -27.20 13.77
CA ALA A 354 13.80 -27.48 12.41
C ALA A 354 15.07 -28.35 12.36
N LEU A 355 16.05 -28.03 13.21
CA LEU A 355 17.28 -28.81 13.37
C LEU A 355 17.00 -30.20 13.95
N GLN A 356 16.09 -30.30 14.94
CA GLN A 356 15.68 -31.57 15.52
C GLN A 356 14.90 -32.43 14.53
N ALA A 357 14.03 -31.84 13.72
CA ALA A 357 13.26 -32.54 12.69
C ALA A 357 14.13 -32.94 11.47
N GLY A 358 15.35 -32.43 11.36
CA GLY A 358 16.31 -32.81 10.31
C GLY A 358 16.04 -32.21 8.93
N TRP A 359 15.22 -31.17 8.82
CA TRP A 359 14.98 -30.52 7.53
C TRP A 359 15.79 -29.24 7.32
N MET A 360 16.55 -28.77 8.34
CA MET A 360 17.56 -27.71 8.24
C MET A 360 18.90 -28.16 8.80
N SER A 361 19.98 -27.71 8.18
CA SER A 361 21.34 -27.86 8.69
C SER A 361 21.73 -26.67 9.58
N ILE A 362 22.83 -26.80 10.34
CA ILE A 362 23.35 -25.69 11.15
C ILE A 362 23.75 -24.52 10.27
N ASN A 363 24.35 -24.78 9.11
CA ASN A 363 24.77 -23.73 8.19
C ASN A 363 23.57 -23.06 7.49
N ASP A 364 22.45 -23.76 7.34
CA ASP A 364 21.22 -23.14 6.83
C ASP A 364 20.68 -22.11 7.81
N VAL A 365 20.60 -22.45 9.11
CA VAL A 365 20.18 -21.51 10.16
C VAL A 365 21.14 -20.32 10.24
N ARG A 366 22.45 -20.56 10.20
CA ARG A 366 23.47 -19.49 10.24
C ARG A 366 23.34 -18.57 9.03
N ARG A 367 23.04 -19.11 7.84
CA ARG A 367 22.82 -18.32 6.61
C ARG A 367 21.58 -17.42 6.74
N VAL A 368 20.48 -17.94 7.29
CA VAL A 368 19.26 -17.16 7.53
C VAL A 368 19.50 -16.02 8.53
N GLU A 369 20.35 -16.26 9.54
CA GLU A 369 20.71 -15.26 10.56
C GLU A 369 21.93 -14.39 10.17
N ASN A 370 22.41 -14.48 8.91
CA ASN A 370 23.60 -13.75 8.42
C ASN A 370 24.87 -14.00 9.27
N LEU A 371 24.99 -15.18 9.88
CA LEU A 371 26.16 -15.59 10.64
C LEU A 371 27.18 -16.27 9.71
N ARG A 372 28.47 -16.12 10.03
CA ARG A 372 29.52 -16.78 9.29
C ARG A 372 29.30 -18.30 9.29
N ARG A 373 29.46 -18.93 8.13
CA ARG A 373 29.39 -20.38 7.96
C ARG A 373 30.44 -21.07 8.84
N VAL A 374 30.10 -22.23 9.36
CA VAL A 374 31.08 -23.14 10.01
C VAL A 374 31.71 -24.00 8.93
N ASP A 375 33.06 -24.01 8.86
CA ASP A 375 33.80 -24.76 7.86
C ASP A 375 33.97 -26.22 8.33
N ASP A 376 32.86 -26.91 8.50
CA ASP A 376 32.79 -28.34 8.85
C ASP A 376 31.68 -28.99 8.01
N VAL A 377 32.02 -30.08 7.34
CA VAL A 377 31.05 -30.82 6.48
C VAL A 377 29.81 -31.27 7.29
N SER A 378 29.95 -31.58 8.56
CA SER A 378 28.88 -32.01 9.44
C SER A 378 27.85 -30.89 9.71
N ALA A 379 28.25 -29.64 9.55
CA ALA A 379 27.39 -28.47 9.76
C ALA A 379 26.46 -28.19 8.54
N ASP A 380 26.73 -28.79 7.39
CA ASP A 380 25.88 -28.73 6.21
C ASP A 380 24.93 -29.93 6.10
N MET A 381 25.13 -30.96 6.93
CA MET A 381 24.25 -32.14 6.91
C MET A 381 23.06 -31.96 7.86
N PRO A 382 21.82 -32.19 7.37
CA PRO A 382 20.66 -32.29 8.24
C PRO A 382 20.86 -33.42 9.26
N ARG A 383 20.54 -33.16 10.52
CA ARG A 383 20.67 -34.14 11.60
C ARG A 383 19.34 -34.86 11.81
N VAL A 384 19.30 -36.17 11.59
CA VAL A 384 18.14 -36.97 11.91
C VAL A 384 18.29 -37.52 13.32
N PRO A 385 17.28 -37.39 14.22
CA PRO A 385 17.34 -37.98 15.54
C PRO A 385 17.55 -39.51 15.45
N LEU A 386 18.40 -40.04 16.28
CA LEU A 386 18.70 -41.50 16.33
C LEU A 386 17.45 -42.36 16.60
N ALA A 387 16.37 -41.76 17.13
CA ALA A 387 15.10 -42.41 17.37
C ALA A 387 14.17 -42.50 16.12
N SER A 388 14.51 -41.79 15.04
CA SER A 388 13.74 -41.80 13.80
C SER A 388 14.25 -42.89 12.88
N VAL A 389 13.68 -44.09 12.99
CA VAL A 389 13.96 -45.21 12.08
C VAL A 389 12.95 -45.17 10.95
N ASN A 390 13.40 -45.30 9.70
CA ASN A 390 12.51 -45.45 8.55
C ASN A 390 11.68 -46.72 8.69
N LEU A 391 10.39 -46.61 8.39
CA LEU A 391 9.44 -47.74 8.45
C LEU A 391 9.82 -48.93 7.55
N ASP A 392 10.72 -48.74 6.59
CA ASP A 392 11.13 -49.74 5.60
C ASP A 392 12.27 -50.66 6.08
N GLY A 393 12.76 -50.49 7.31
CA GLY A 393 13.87 -51.33 7.84
C GLY A 393 15.16 -51.28 7.01
N ALA A 394 15.22 -50.45 5.97
CA ALA A 394 16.40 -50.25 5.14
C ALA A 394 17.44 -49.48 5.95
N SER A 395 18.48 -50.16 6.39
CA SER A 395 19.64 -49.61 7.05
C SER A 395 20.17 -48.44 6.24
N LEU A 396 20.20 -47.25 6.85
CA LEU A 396 20.96 -46.13 6.33
C LEU A 396 22.37 -46.64 5.95
N SER A 397 22.73 -46.44 4.66
CA SER A 397 24.03 -46.74 4.07
C SER A 397 25.23 -46.39 4.97
N ALA A 398 26.30 -47.13 4.86
CA ALA A 398 27.68 -46.89 5.39
C ALA A 398 27.84 -46.19 6.75
N ASP A 399 27.04 -45.15 7.06
CA ASP A 399 27.05 -44.43 8.35
C ASP A 399 26.37 -45.21 9.46
N SER A 400 25.36 -46.03 9.14
CA SER A 400 24.74 -46.94 10.11
C SER A 400 25.71 -48.03 10.57
N GLN A 401 26.64 -48.41 9.72
CA GLN A 401 27.72 -49.34 10.10
C GLN A 401 28.69 -48.68 11.06
N ARG A 402 29.02 -47.40 10.88
CA ARG A 402 29.87 -46.63 11.81
C ARG A 402 29.23 -46.45 13.18
N VAL A 403 27.92 -46.16 13.23
CA VAL A 403 27.17 -46.00 14.48
C VAL A 403 27.04 -47.38 15.19
N ASN A 404 26.82 -48.46 14.47
CA ASN A 404 26.81 -49.81 15.05
C ASN A 404 28.21 -50.22 15.51
N MET A 405 29.26 -49.85 14.78
CA MET A 405 30.64 -50.10 15.19
C MET A 405 31.02 -49.29 16.46
N ALA A 406 30.57 -48.02 16.54
CA ALA A 406 30.72 -47.20 17.74
C ALA A 406 29.96 -47.81 18.95
N ARG A 407 28.72 -48.31 18.75
CA ARG A 407 27.98 -49.01 19.81
C ARG A 407 28.67 -50.30 20.27
N THR A 408 29.19 -51.07 19.33
CA THR A 408 29.94 -52.32 19.65
C THR A 408 31.24 -52.00 20.42
N LEU A 409 31.93 -50.92 20.08
CA LEU A 409 33.14 -50.50 20.81
C LEU A 409 32.83 -49.99 22.24
N ILE A 410 31.67 -49.33 22.44
CA ILE A 410 31.22 -48.91 23.78
C ILE A 410 30.78 -50.12 24.63
N GLN A 411 30.25 -51.19 24.02
CA GLN A 411 29.87 -52.41 24.75
C GLN A 411 31.07 -53.31 25.08
N VAL A 412 32.18 -53.16 24.38
CA VAL A 412 33.38 -53.97 24.58
C VAL A 412 34.40 -53.30 25.52
N GLY A 413 34.08 -52.10 26.05
CA GLY A 413 34.82 -51.49 27.16
C GLY A 413 36.22 -50.91 26.79
N PHE A 414 36.30 -50.24 25.61
CA PHE A 414 37.42 -49.37 25.26
C PHE A 414 37.01 -47.91 25.33
#